data_bc8f7c576a357949588c3a66fd4a985b
#
_entry.id   bc8f7c576a357949588c3a66fd4a985b
#
_cell.length_a   1.000
_cell.length_b   1.000
_cell.length_c   1.000
_cell.angle_alpha   90.00
_cell.angle_beta   90.00
_cell.angle_gamma   90.00
#
_symmetry.space_group_name_H-M   'P 1'
#
loop_
_entity.id
_entity.type
_entity.pdbx_description
1 polymer ?
#
loop_
_entity_poly.entity_id
_entity_poly.type
_entity_poly.pdbx_seq_one_letter_code
_entity_poly.pdbx_strand_id
1 'polypeptide(L)'
;MLVNIIFLDYERHDFTQQVKNHNFSNAGYDFSFTQVEMKGISRALNYGISRSKAFDAIVTMANDILMPDSWLLRMVEAALNIPNTGMCGIHCVEGINPLQTINGIQIHPQDASFGNVLIPMAAIEKIGYFNEAYDPYGMQDSDYAFRLKMTGHINYYLHDLRSEHIGHDVGQDTPYRKMKDEGLSKCDYLWARETQKYHDNNDYTIFLNEYP
;
A
#
# COMPACT_ATOMS: atom_id res chain seq x y z
N MET A 1 -5.09 -16.73 7.99
CA MET A 1 -5.32 -15.28 7.78
C MET A 1 -6.31 -15.11 6.64
N LEU A 2 -7.42 -14.41 6.84
CA LEU A 2 -8.35 -14.05 5.77
C LEU A 2 -7.86 -12.75 5.13
N VAL A 3 -7.70 -12.73 3.81
CA VAL A 3 -7.11 -11.60 3.09
C VAL A 3 -8.11 -11.03 2.07
N ASN A 4 -8.26 -9.70 2.04
CA ASN A 4 -8.97 -9.00 0.98
C ASN A 4 -8.01 -8.15 0.14
N ILE A 5 -8.00 -8.34 -1.17
CA ILE A 5 -7.23 -7.50 -2.09
C ILE A 5 -8.08 -6.29 -2.46
N ILE A 6 -7.60 -5.09 -2.17
CA ILE A 6 -8.15 -3.83 -2.65
C ILE A 6 -7.46 -3.51 -3.98
N PHE A 7 -8.14 -3.85 -5.07
CA PHE A 7 -7.63 -3.65 -6.41
C PHE A 7 -8.02 -2.26 -6.92
N LEU A 8 -7.03 -1.40 -7.10
CA LEU A 8 -7.23 -0.02 -7.55
C LEU A 8 -7.27 0.00 -9.08
N ASP A 9 -8.45 0.26 -9.63
CA ASP A 9 -8.70 0.30 -11.08
C ASP A 9 -9.13 1.69 -11.51
N TYR A 10 -8.24 2.67 -11.33
CA TYR A 10 -8.46 4.04 -11.75
C TYR A 10 -7.45 4.42 -12.82
N GLU A 11 -7.95 4.87 -13.99
CA GLU A 11 -7.13 5.10 -15.18
C GLU A 11 -6.35 3.82 -15.59
N ARG A 12 -5.62 3.79 -16.65
CA ARG A 12 -4.81 2.64 -17.08
C ARG A 12 -5.56 1.30 -17.17
N HIS A 13 -6.86 1.35 -17.53
CA HIS A 13 -7.71 0.14 -17.66
C HIS A 13 -7.21 -0.86 -18.71
N ASP A 14 -6.30 -0.41 -19.59
CA ASP A 14 -5.59 -1.25 -20.55
C ASP A 14 -4.78 -2.40 -19.91
N PHE A 15 -4.29 -2.22 -18.67
CA PHE A 15 -3.54 -3.25 -17.94
C PHE A 15 -4.41 -4.08 -16.99
N THR A 16 -5.59 -3.59 -16.60
CA THR A 16 -6.42 -4.17 -15.56
C THR A 16 -6.63 -5.68 -15.72
N GLN A 17 -7.06 -6.14 -16.91
CA GLN A 17 -7.34 -7.55 -17.11
C GLN A 17 -6.06 -8.41 -17.11
N GLN A 18 -4.97 -7.91 -17.69
CA GLN A 18 -3.67 -8.59 -17.67
C GLN A 18 -3.17 -8.77 -16.23
N VAL A 19 -3.18 -7.70 -15.43
CA VAL A 19 -2.71 -7.70 -14.04
C VAL A 19 -3.58 -8.61 -13.18
N LYS A 20 -4.91 -8.54 -13.29
CA LYS A 20 -5.81 -9.44 -12.56
C LYS A 20 -5.55 -10.90 -12.90
N ASN A 21 -5.49 -11.25 -14.18
CA ASN A 21 -5.28 -12.63 -14.59
C ASN A 21 -3.94 -13.16 -14.07
N HIS A 22 -2.88 -12.38 -14.23
CA HIS A 22 -1.54 -12.76 -13.78
C HIS A 22 -1.46 -12.88 -12.26
N ASN A 23 -1.79 -11.81 -11.54
CA ASN A 23 -1.57 -11.75 -10.10
C ASN A 23 -2.49 -12.70 -9.33
N PHE A 24 -3.73 -12.88 -9.77
CA PHE A 24 -4.67 -13.75 -9.07
C PHE A 24 -4.36 -15.23 -9.29
N SER A 25 -3.89 -15.62 -10.49
CA SER A 25 -3.45 -17.00 -10.74
C SER A 25 -2.16 -17.37 -10.00
N ASN A 26 -1.30 -16.39 -9.72
CA ASN A 26 0.00 -16.59 -9.10
C ASN A 26 0.02 -16.33 -7.58
N ALA A 27 -1.10 -16.03 -6.97
CA ALA A 27 -1.17 -15.63 -5.56
C ALA A 27 -0.63 -16.70 -4.59
N GLY A 28 -0.88 -17.98 -4.88
CA GLY A 28 -0.46 -19.11 -4.03
C GLY A 28 -1.19 -19.18 -2.69
N TYR A 29 -2.21 -18.36 -2.48
CA TYR A 29 -3.01 -18.25 -1.26
C TYR A 29 -4.44 -17.84 -1.57
N ASP A 30 -5.41 -18.27 -0.75
CA ASP A 30 -6.81 -17.92 -0.92
C ASP A 30 -7.08 -16.47 -0.49
N PHE A 31 -7.90 -15.76 -1.27
CA PHE A 31 -8.25 -14.36 -1.01
C PHE A 31 -9.65 -14.01 -1.51
N SER A 32 -10.18 -12.91 -1.00
CA SER A 32 -11.26 -12.15 -1.62
C SER A 32 -10.72 -10.87 -2.25
N PHE A 33 -11.47 -10.21 -3.13
CA PHE A 33 -11.05 -8.92 -3.64
C PHE A 33 -12.20 -7.93 -3.76
N THR A 34 -11.84 -6.64 -3.63
CA THR A 34 -12.71 -5.48 -3.85
C THR A 34 -12.07 -4.62 -4.93
N GLN A 35 -12.70 -4.52 -6.09
CA GLN A 35 -12.27 -3.59 -7.14
C GLN A 35 -12.83 -2.21 -6.85
N VAL A 36 -11.97 -1.20 -6.95
CA VAL A 36 -12.32 0.19 -6.65
C VAL A 36 -11.94 1.09 -7.82
N GLU A 37 -12.96 1.65 -8.45
CA GLU A 37 -12.84 2.61 -9.57
C GLU A 37 -13.20 4.01 -9.05
N MET A 38 -12.27 4.65 -8.35
CA MET A 38 -12.53 5.92 -7.68
C MET A 38 -11.33 6.87 -7.83
N LYS A 39 -11.61 8.14 -8.11
CA LYS A 39 -10.58 9.18 -8.12
C LYS A 39 -10.10 9.49 -6.70
N GLY A 40 -8.78 9.51 -6.53
CA GLY A 40 -8.13 9.74 -5.24
C GLY A 40 -7.72 8.42 -4.59
N ILE A 41 -6.41 8.24 -4.44
CA ILE A 41 -5.83 6.99 -3.94
C ILE A 41 -6.25 6.74 -2.49
N SER A 42 -6.14 7.77 -1.62
CA SER A 42 -6.52 7.62 -0.22
C SER A 42 -7.98 7.25 -0.06
N ARG A 43 -8.89 7.92 -0.79
CA ARG A 43 -10.32 7.61 -0.78
C ARG A 43 -10.61 6.20 -1.26
N ALA A 44 -9.98 5.79 -2.36
CA ALA A 44 -10.15 4.45 -2.91
C ALA A 44 -9.71 3.38 -1.90
N LEU A 45 -8.56 3.57 -1.25
CA LEU A 45 -8.06 2.67 -0.22
C LEU A 45 -8.98 2.66 1.02
N ASN A 46 -9.41 3.83 1.48
CA ASN A 46 -10.31 3.96 2.63
C ASN A 46 -11.66 3.27 2.37
N TYR A 47 -12.21 3.42 1.17
CA TYR A 47 -13.40 2.67 0.76
C TYR A 47 -13.16 1.15 0.84
N GLY A 48 -12.05 0.67 0.26
CA GLY A 48 -11.68 -0.74 0.33
C GLY A 48 -11.50 -1.25 1.77
N ILE A 49 -10.84 -0.48 2.64
CA ILE A 49 -10.66 -0.79 4.06
C ILE A 49 -12.03 -0.90 4.76
N SER A 50 -12.95 0.03 4.49
CA SER A 50 -14.28 0.01 5.12
C SER A 50 -15.07 -1.27 4.80
N ARG A 51 -14.81 -1.90 3.65
CA ARG A 51 -15.41 -3.16 3.20
C ARG A 51 -14.64 -4.40 3.67
N SER A 52 -13.47 -4.21 4.28
CA SER A 52 -12.56 -5.30 4.66
C SER A 52 -12.57 -5.62 6.16
N LYS A 53 -13.48 -5.09 6.96
CA LYS A 53 -13.50 -5.22 8.43
C LYS A 53 -13.60 -6.67 8.94
N ALA A 54 -14.08 -7.60 8.12
CA ALA A 54 -14.17 -9.01 8.48
C ALA A 54 -12.91 -9.83 8.12
N PHE A 55 -11.88 -9.19 7.57
CA PHE A 55 -10.64 -9.82 7.15
C PHE A 55 -9.53 -9.58 8.17
N ASP A 56 -8.52 -10.45 8.18
CA ASP A 56 -7.34 -10.31 9.06
C ASP A 56 -6.30 -9.35 8.47
N ALA A 57 -6.30 -9.18 7.15
CA ALA A 57 -5.41 -8.27 6.43
C ALA A 57 -6.04 -7.78 5.13
N ILE A 58 -5.54 -6.65 4.64
CA ILE A 58 -5.76 -6.20 3.27
C ILE A 58 -4.46 -6.30 2.47
N VAL A 59 -4.60 -6.37 1.13
CA VAL A 59 -3.51 -6.07 0.20
C VAL A 59 -3.97 -4.93 -0.69
N THR A 60 -3.19 -3.86 -0.77
CA THR A 60 -3.38 -2.84 -1.79
C THR A 60 -2.74 -3.31 -3.09
N MET A 61 -3.42 -3.16 -4.22
CA MET A 61 -2.89 -3.59 -5.52
C MET A 61 -3.25 -2.58 -6.61
N ALA A 62 -2.22 -2.06 -7.28
CA ALA A 62 -2.39 -1.23 -8.47
C ALA A 62 -2.65 -2.09 -9.70
N ASN A 63 -3.33 -1.53 -10.71
CA ASN A 63 -3.68 -2.22 -11.95
C ASN A 63 -2.56 -2.24 -13.01
N ASP A 64 -1.34 -1.86 -12.64
CA ASP A 64 -0.17 -1.80 -13.53
C ASP A 64 1.10 -2.46 -12.94
N ILE A 65 0.93 -3.34 -11.94
CA ILE A 65 2.04 -4.07 -11.30
C ILE A 65 1.80 -5.59 -11.43
N LEU A 66 2.77 -6.29 -12.00
CA LEU A 66 2.79 -7.75 -12.05
C LEU A 66 3.55 -8.30 -10.84
N MET A 67 2.93 -9.24 -10.15
CA MET A 67 3.45 -9.89 -8.94
C MET A 67 4.16 -11.20 -9.29
N PRO A 68 5.22 -11.59 -8.57
CA PRO A 68 5.88 -12.87 -8.77
C PRO A 68 5.02 -14.06 -8.30
N ASP A 69 5.46 -15.29 -8.61
CA ASP A 69 4.77 -16.50 -8.18
C ASP A 69 4.69 -16.60 -6.63
N SER A 70 3.54 -17.04 -6.14
CA SER A 70 3.28 -17.25 -4.71
C SER A 70 3.43 -15.98 -3.84
N TRP A 71 3.29 -14.82 -4.44
CA TRP A 71 3.50 -13.53 -3.79
C TRP A 71 2.65 -13.34 -2.53
N LEU A 72 1.36 -13.72 -2.58
CA LEU A 72 0.46 -13.53 -1.44
C LEU A 72 0.78 -14.50 -0.31
N LEU A 73 1.07 -15.76 -0.63
CA LEU A 73 1.52 -16.74 0.37
C LEU A 73 2.73 -16.21 1.14
N ARG A 74 3.74 -15.68 0.42
CA ARG A 74 4.97 -15.17 1.04
C ARG A 74 4.72 -13.92 1.89
N MET A 75 3.83 -13.01 1.46
CA MET A 75 3.43 -11.87 2.28
C MET A 75 2.71 -12.30 3.56
N VAL A 76 1.80 -13.27 3.46
CA VAL A 76 1.07 -13.82 4.62
C VAL A 76 2.02 -14.51 5.59
N GLU A 77 2.94 -15.36 5.10
CA GLU A 77 3.97 -16.00 5.92
C GLU A 77 4.82 -14.96 6.68
N ALA A 78 5.26 -13.91 6.00
CA ALA A 78 6.03 -12.85 6.62
C ALA A 78 5.22 -12.09 7.69
N ALA A 79 3.99 -11.71 7.39
CA ALA A 79 3.14 -10.98 8.33
C ALA A 79 2.78 -11.81 9.58
N LEU A 80 2.71 -13.14 9.46
CA LEU A 80 2.47 -14.04 10.60
C LEU A 80 3.72 -14.27 11.47
N ASN A 81 4.91 -14.18 10.88
CA ASN A 81 6.18 -14.48 11.57
C ASN A 81 6.93 -13.23 12.05
N ILE A 82 6.68 -12.07 11.46
CA ILE A 82 7.32 -10.82 11.88
C ILE A 82 6.37 -10.08 12.81
N PRO A 83 6.73 -9.90 14.10
CA PRO A 83 5.88 -9.19 15.03
C PRO A 83 5.74 -7.71 14.65
N ASN A 84 4.58 -7.13 14.94
CA ASN A 84 4.27 -5.74 14.65
C ASN A 84 4.45 -5.36 13.17
N THR A 85 4.13 -6.27 12.26
CA THR A 85 4.11 -5.94 10.83
C THR A 85 3.17 -4.77 10.57
N GLY A 86 3.71 -3.72 9.95
CA GLY A 86 2.96 -2.58 9.42
C GLY A 86 2.63 -2.80 7.95
N MET A 87 3.54 -2.42 7.06
CA MET A 87 3.44 -2.62 5.62
C MET A 87 4.45 -3.68 5.17
N CYS A 88 3.95 -4.79 4.63
CA CYS A 88 4.76 -5.82 3.99
C CYS A 88 4.64 -5.69 2.47
N GLY A 89 5.69 -5.26 1.80
CA GLY A 89 5.70 -5.03 0.35
C GLY A 89 6.57 -5.99 -0.44
N ILE A 90 6.40 -5.98 -1.76
CA ILE A 90 7.29 -6.60 -2.72
C ILE A 90 7.91 -5.51 -3.58
N HIS A 91 9.23 -5.52 -3.68
CA HIS A 91 10.00 -4.44 -4.26
C HIS A 91 10.00 -4.48 -5.80
N CYS A 92 9.81 -3.35 -6.46
CA CYS A 92 9.85 -3.26 -7.93
C CYS A 92 11.02 -2.42 -8.48
N VAL A 93 11.82 -1.80 -7.60
CA VAL A 93 12.98 -0.99 -7.97
C VAL A 93 14.21 -1.40 -7.16
N GLU A 94 15.40 -0.92 -7.54
CA GLU A 94 16.65 -1.14 -6.79
C GLU A 94 16.89 -0.02 -5.75
N GLY A 95 17.93 -0.18 -4.91
CA GLY A 95 18.31 0.85 -3.95
C GLY A 95 17.58 0.73 -2.62
N ILE A 96 17.52 -0.46 -2.08
CA ILE A 96 16.86 -0.79 -0.82
C ILE A 96 17.81 -0.77 0.38
N ASN A 97 17.25 -0.59 1.58
CA ASN A 97 17.98 -0.60 2.85
C ASN A 97 18.68 -1.94 3.12
N PRO A 98 19.68 -1.98 4.01
CA PRO A 98 20.40 -3.21 4.33
C PRO A 98 19.49 -4.37 4.72
N LEU A 99 19.87 -5.57 4.31
CA LEU A 99 19.18 -6.81 4.60
C LEU A 99 19.17 -7.09 6.11
N GLN A 100 18.03 -7.53 6.62
CA GLN A 100 17.84 -8.03 7.97
C GLN A 100 17.11 -9.39 7.94
N THR A 101 17.30 -10.18 8.99
CA THR A 101 16.58 -11.44 9.17
C THR A 101 15.81 -11.41 10.49
N ILE A 102 14.49 -11.57 10.43
CA ILE A 102 13.62 -11.62 11.61
C ILE A 102 12.86 -12.94 11.55
N ASN A 103 13.01 -13.77 12.58
CA ASN A 103 12.36 -15.10 12.67
C ASN A 103 12.55 -15.97 11.40
N GLY A 104 13.71 -15.91 10.78
CA GLY A 104 14.03 -16.65 9.56
C GLY A 104 13.57 -16.00 8.26
N ILE A 105 12.83 -14.90 8.30
CA ILE A 105 12.38 -14.16 7.13
C ILE A 105 13.40 -13.05 6.81
N GLN A 106 13.86 -13.02 5.57
CA GLN A 106 14.77 -11.98 5.07
C GLN A 106 13.98 -10.80 4.53
N ILE A 107 14.27 -9.62 5.04
CA ILE A 107 13.58 -8.37 4.73
C ILE A 107 14.53 -7.19 4.55
N HIS A 108 14.05 -6.17 3.87
CA HIS A 108 14.63 -4.84 3.87
C HIS A 108 13.71 -3.88 4.63
N PRO A 109 14.02 -3.49 5.89
CA PRO A 109 13.21 -2.53 6.64
C PRO A 109 13.17 -1.20 5.89
N GLN A 110 12.01 -0.83 5.39
CA GLN A 110 11.82 0.33 4.54
C GLN A 110 10.33 0.64 4.41
N ASP A 111 9.99 1.91 4.23
CA ASP A 111 8.62 2.28 3.92
C ASP A 111 8.23 1.73 2.54
N ALA A 112 7.18 0.94 2.48
CA ALA A 112 6.72 0.29 1.27
C ALA A 112 5.71 1.17 0.51
N SER A 113 5.70 1.08 -0.82
CA SER A 113 4.77 1.82 -1.66
C SER A 113 3.48 1.03 -1.94
N PHE A 114 2.37 1.71 -2.15
CA PHE A 114 1.03 1.11 -2.24
C PHE A 114 0.77 0.12 -3.34
N GLY A 115 1.57 0.09 -4.36
CA GLY A 115 1.26 -0.72 -5.53
C GLY A 115 1.07 -2.21 -5.23
N ASN A 116 1.56 -2.72 -4.09
CA ASN A 116 1.59 -4.13 -3.76
C ASN A 116 1.96 -4.39 -2.29
N VAL A 117 1.13 -3.92 -1.37
CA VAL A 117 1.43 -3.97 0.07
C VAL A 117 0.35 -4.72 0.84
N LEU A 118 0.76 -5.68 1.67
CA LEU A 118 -0.09 -6.29 2.69
C LEU A 118 -0.01 -5.47 3.98
N ILE A 119 -1.17 -5.18 4.57
CA ILE A 119 -1.31 -4.47 5.84
C ILE A 119 -2.22 -5.30 6.74
N PRO A 120 -1.75 -5.81 7.90
CA PRO A 120 -2.61 -6.49 8.88
C PRO A 120 -3.73 -5.57 9.38
N MET A 121 -4.92 -6.12 9.57
CA MET A 121 -6.07 -5.34 10.07
C MET A 121 -5.78 -4.74 11.45
N ALA A 122 -5.05 -5.44 12.32
CA ALA A 122 -4.62 -4.91 13.62
C ALA A 122 -3.78 -3.62 13.51
N ALA A 123 -2.96 -3.49 12.47
CA ALA A 123 -2.21 -2.26 12.20
C ALA A 123 -3.15 -1.13 11.73
N ILE A 124 -4.14 -1.45 10.91
CA ILE A 124 -5.17 -0.50 10.46
C ILE A 124 -6.04 -0.04 11.64
N GLU A 125 -6.46 -0.95 12.50
CA GLU A 125 -7.24 -0.63 13.72
C GLU A 125 -6.46 0.30 14.65
N LYS A 126 -5.14 0.22 14.64
CA LYS A 126 -4.28 1.06 15.47
C LYS A 126 -4.16 2.50 14.98
N ILE A 127 -4.04 2.72 13.65
CA ILE A 127 -3.79 4.06 13.10
C ILE A 127 -4.92 4.59 12.22
N GLY A 128 -5.89 3.75 11.86
CA GLY A 128 -7.05 4.12 11.05
C GLY A 128 -6.76 4.22 9.55
N TYR A 129 -7.38 5.18 8.93
CA TYR A 129 -7.46 5.37 7.49
C TYR A 129 -6.28 6.13 6.89
N PHE A 130 -6.16 6.10 5.57
CA PHE A 130 -5.22 6.93 4.80
C PHE A 130 -5.64 8.39 4.85
N ASN A 131 -4.65 9.29 4.85
CA ASN A 131 -4.90 10.72 4.89
C ASN A 131 -5.32 11.25 3.51
N GLU A 132 -6.58 11.66 3.38
CA GLU A 132 -7.15 12.18 2.14
C GLU A 132 -6.63 13.58 1.75
N ALA A 133 -5.87 14.24 2.62
CA ALA A 133 -5.23 15.51 2.28
C ALA A 133 -4.23 15.37 1.11
N TYR A 134 -3.73 14.15 0.85
CA TYR A 134 -2.81 13.88 -0.26
C TYR A 134 -3.52 13.51 -1.58
N ASP A 135 -4.84 13.41 -1.60
CA ASP A 135 -5.58 13.12 -2.82
C ASP A 135 -5.49 14.29 -3.85
N PRO A 136 -5.55 14.01 -5.13
CA PRO A 136 -5.75 12.69 -5.75
C PRO A 136 -4.50 11.82 -5.85
N TYR A 137 -3.29 12.37 -5.68
CA TYR A 137 -2.00 11.69 -5.77
C TYR A 137 -0.93 12.45 -4.97
N GLY A 138 -0.12 11.73 -4.20
CA GLY A 138 0.94 12.38 -3.42
C GLY A 138 1.72 11.39 -2.54
N MET A 139 1.86 11.69 -1.24
CA MET A 139 2.64 10.91 -0.28
C MET A 139 1.75 10.06 0.65
N GLN A 140 0.71 9.45 0.12
CA GLN A 140 -0.23 8.63 0.90
C GLN A 140 0.46 7.44 1.59
N ASP A 141 1.35 6.76 0.86
CA ASP A 141 2.15 5.65 1.33
C ASP A 141 3.16 6.08 2.39
N SER A 142 3.89 7.14 2.14
CA SER A 142 4.87 7.68 3.08
C SER A 142 4.21 8.13 4.37
N ASP A 143 3.05 8.80 4.31
CA ASP A 143 2.28 9.22 5.47
C ASP A 143 1.81 8.01 6.28
N TYR A 144 1.25 7.01 5.60
CA TYR A 144 0.75 5.81 6.27
C TYR A 144 1.88 5.03 6.93
N ALA A 145 2.98 4.83 6.21
CA ALA A 145 4.18 4.17 6.71
C ALA A 145 4.79 4.91 7.91
N PHE A 146 4.84 6.25 7.85
CA PHE A 146 5.31 7.08 8.95
C PHE A 146 4.45 6.88 10.21
N ARG A 147 3.12 6.96 10.09
CA ARG A 147 2.21 6.78 11.24
C ARG A 147 2.29 5.38 11.83
N LEU A 148 2.42 4.35 11.01
CA LEU A 148 2.69 2.98 11.47
C LEU A 148 3.98 2.88 12.28
N LYS A 149 5.05 3.47 11.79
CA LYS A 149 6.36 3.50 12.45
C LYS A 149 6.32 4.22 13.80
N MET A 150 5.60 5.35 13.88
CA MET A 150 5.41 6.09 15.12
C MET A 150 4.59 5.32 16.18
N THR A 151 3.82 4.32 15.75
CA THR A 151 3.07 3.44 16.65
C THR A 151 3.75 2.08 16.89
N GLY A 152 5.03 1.95 16.52
CA GLY A 152 5.86 0.79 16.81
C GLY A 152 5.77 -0.37 15.82
N HIS A 153 5.19 -0.13 14.63
CA HIS A 153 5.14 -1.13 13.57
C HIS A 153 6.39 -1.11 12.70
N ILE A 154 6.66 -2.22 12.02
CA ILE A 154 7.79 -2.39 11.10
C ILE A 154 7.26 -2.45 9.67
N ASN A 155 7.72 -1.53 8.82
CA ASN A 155 7.48 -1.54 7.39
C ASN A 155 8.68 -2.17 6.68
N TYR A 156 8.44 -3.02 5.67
CA TYR A 156 9.53 -3.72 4.99
C TYR A 156 9.13 -4.23 3.60
N TYR A 157 10.17 -4.51 2.80
CA TYR A 157 10.07 -5.33 1.59
C TYR A 157 10.63 -6.72 1.82
N LEU A 158 10.02 -7.74 1.21
CA LEU A 158 10.55 -9.09 1.15
C LEU A 158 11.81 -9.13 0.27
N HIS A 159 12.87 -9.78 0.74
CA HIS A 159 14.18 -9.76 0.07
C HIS A 159 14.17 -10.49 -1.27
N ASP A 160 13.55 -11.64 -1.32
CA ASP A 160 13.66 -12.63 -2.40
C ASP A 160 12.59 -12.50 -3.49
N LEU A 161 11.72 -11.51 -3.39
CA LEU A 161 10.66 -11.26 -4.36
C LEU A 161 10.84 -9.93 -5.09
N ARG A 162 10.47 -9.91 -6.37
CA ARG A 162 10.43 -8.71 -7.20
C ARG A 162 9.14 -8.66 -7.98
N SER A 163 8.51 -7.50 -8.01
CA SER A 163 7.39 -7.19 -8.87
C SER A 163 7.85 -6.37 -10.09
N GLU A 164 7.04 -6.34 -11.13
CA GLU A 164 7.29 -5.57 -12.35
C GLU A 164 6.23 -4.48 -12.51
N HIS A 165 6.65 -3.23 -12.64
CA HIS A 165 5.77 -2.11 -12.92
C HIS A 165 5.68 -1.90 -14.44
N ILE A 166 4.58 -2.36 -15.05
CA ILE A 166 4.37 -2.32 -16.51
C ILE A 166 3.77 -1.01 -17.01
N GLY A 167 3.21 -0.23 -16.12
CA GLY A 167 2.47 1.00 -16.40
C GLY A 167 3.27 2.29 -16.27
N HIS A 168 4.56 2.32 -16.63
CA HIS A 168 5.36 3.53 -16.54
C HIS A 168 4.80 4.67 -17.41
N ASP A 169 4.49 5.81 -16.77
CA ASP A 169 3.95 7.01 -17.42
C ASP A 169 4.89 8.23 -17.35
N VAL A 170 6.10 8.04 -16.85
CA VAL A 170 7.10 9.10 -16.75
C VAL A 170 7.44 9.66 -18.14
N GLY A 171 7.31 10.99 -18.29
CA GLY A 171 7.56 11.69 -19.56
C GLY A 171 6.41 11.63 -20.56
N GLN A 172 5.27 11.01 -20.22
CA GLN A 172 4.06 11.02 -21.05
C GLN A 172 3.27 12.33 -20.82
N ASP A 173 2.70 12.90 -21.90
CA ASP A 173 1.81 14.06 -21.82
C ASP A 173 0.34 13.62 -21.78
N THR A 174 -0.08 13.03 -20.66
CA THR A 174 -1.45 12.57 -20.44
C THR A 174 -2.13 13.36 -19.33
N PRO A 175 -3.49 13.45 -19.30
CA PRO A 175 -4.21 14.06 -18.20
C PRO A 175 -3.89 13.38 -16.84
N TYR A 176 -3.70 12.07 -16.84
CA TYR A 176 -3.34 11.29 -15.65
C TYR A 176 -1.94 11.68 -15.13
N ARG A 177 -0.95 11.81 -16.02
CA ARG A 177 0.40 12.27 -15.63
C ARG A 177 0.38 13.68 -15.07
N LYS A 178 -0.35 14.61 -15.72
CA LYS A 178 -0.51 15.97 -15.21
C LYS A 178 -1.10 16.01 -13.80
N MET A 179 -2.14 15.20 -13.54
CA MET A 179 -2.72 15.07 -12.22
C MET A 179 -1.68 14.58 -11.18
N LYS A 180 -0.85 13.59 -11.53
CA LYS A 180 0.26 13.14 -10.67
C LYS A 180 1.25 14.25 -10.38
N ASP A 181 1.70 14.97 -11.40
CA ASP A 181 2.69 16.05 -11.27
C ASP A 181 2.15 17.19 -10.40
N GLU A 182 0.88 17.56 -10.56
CA GLU A 182 0.22 18.54 -9.70
C GLU A 182 0.15 18.07 -8.23
N GLY A 183 -0.15 16.80 -7.98
CA GLY A 183 -0.12 16.21 -6.66
C GLY A 183 1.28 16.26 -6.07
N LEU A 184 2.26 15.75 -6.79
CA LEU A 184 3.67 15.72 -6.38
C LEU A 184 4.23 17.12 -6.08
N SER A 185 3.83 18.13 -6.82
CA SER A 185 4.28 19.52 -6.59
C SER A 185 3.88 20.09 -5.22
N LYS A 186 2.90 19.49 -4.56
CA LYS A 186 2.39 19.91 -3.24
C LYS A 186 2.91 19.04 -2.11
N CYS A 187 3.62 17.94 -2.42
CA CYS A 187 3.98 16.91 -1.45
C CYS A 187 4.80 17.45 -0.27
N ASP A 188 5.83 18.23 -0.52
CA ASP A 188 6.71 18.74 0.55
C ASP A 188 5.95 19.60 1.55
N TYR A 189 5.09 20.49 1.06
CA TYR A 189 4.25 21.33 1.91
C TYR A 189 3.24 20.52 2.71
N LEU A 190 2.53 19.60 2.05
CA LEU A 190 1.53 18.74 2.70
C LEU A 190 2.17 17.85 3.74
N TRP A 191 3.32 17.26 3.41
CA TRP A 191 4.09 16.42 4.33
C TRP A 191 4.49 17.18 5.59
N ALA A 192 5.11 18.35 5.45
CA ALA A 192 5.51 19.17 6.58
C ALA A 192 4.31 19.56 7.47
N ARG A 193 3.19 19.93 6.82
CA ARG A 193 1.97 20.32 7.52
C ARG A 193 1.33 19.16 8.29
N GLU A 194 1.16 18.00 7.66
CA GLU A 194 0.48 16.87 8.29
C GLU A 194 1.35 16.22 9.37
N THR A 195 2.65 16.04 9.13
CA THR A 195 3.56 15.51 10.15
C THR A 195 3.67 16.42 11.37
N GLN A 196 3.66 17.76 11.17
CA GLN A 196 3.62 18.71 12.28
C GLN A 196 2.35 18.54 13.13
N LYS A 197 1.18 18.37 12.49
CA LYS A 197 -0.08 18.12 13.23
C LYS A 197 -0.02 16.86 14.08
N TYR A 198 0.54 15.76 13.55
CA TYR A 198 0.68 14.51 14.29
C TYR A 198 1.59 14.70 15.51
N HIS A 199 2.68 15.43 15.38
CA HIS A 199 3.61 15.69 16.48
C HIS A 199 2.99 16.63 17.53
N ASP A 200 2.35 17.72 17.11
CA ASP A 200 1.74 18.71 18.02
C ASP A 200 0.64 18.08 18.88
N ASN A 201 -0.12 17.15 18.31
CA ASN A 201 -1.20 16.46 19.01
C ASN A 201 -0.74 15.17 19.69
N ASN A 202 0.46 14.69 19.42
CA ASN A 202 0.95 13.34 19.76
C ASN A 202 -0.06 12.26 19.36
N ASP A 203 -0.68 12.44 18.18
CA ASP A 203 -1.71 11.57 17.63
C ASP A 203 -1.41 11.24 16.16
N TYR A 204 -1.22 9.97 15.89
CA TYR A 204 -0.88 9.42 14.58
C TYR A 204 -2.06 8.65 13.95
N THR A 205 -3.28 8.90 14.46
CA THR A 205 -4.47 8.18 14.02
C THR A 205 -5.35 9.05 13.10
N ILE A 206 -6.05 8.38 12.18
CA ILE A 206 -7.10 9.00 11.36
C ILE A 206 -8.30 8.05 11.36
N PHE A 207 -9.31 8.38 12.15
CA PHE A 207 -10.57 7.66 12.16
C PHE A 207 -11.67 8.51 11.53
N LEU A 208 -12.36 7.95 10.55
CA LEU A 208 -13.52 8.56 9.92
C LEU A 208 -14.77 7.97 10.58
N ASN A 209 -15.70 8.83 10.98
CA ASN A 209 -16.91 8.40 11.71
C ASN A 209 -17.79 7.47 10.85
N GLU A 210 -17.85 7.70 9.55
CA GLU A 210 -18.50 6.80 8.57
C GLU A 210 -17.79 6.95 7.24
N TYR A 211 -17.52 5.81 6.59
CA TYR A 211 -17.11 5.79 5.18
C TYR A 211 -18.30 5.29 4.37
N PRO A 212 -18.81 6.11 3.44
CA PRO A 212 -20.04 5.81 2.70
C PRO A 212 -19.95 4.56 1.82
#